data_cef6156ed3c4889bf8118087adfd491d
#
_entry.id   cef6156ed3c4889bf8118087adfd491d
#
_cell.length_a   1.000
_cell.length_b   1.000
_cell.length_c   1.000
_cell.angle_alpha   90.00
_cell.angle_beta   90.00
_cell.angle_gamma   90.00
#
_symmetry.space_group_name_H-M   'P 1'
#
loop_
_entity.id
_entity.type
_entity.pdbx_description
1 polymer ?
#
loop_
_entity_poly.entity_id
_entity_poly.type
_entity_poly.pdbx_seq_one_letter_code
_entity_poly.pdbx_strand_id
1 'polypeptide(L)'
;MAHSEITGSLKPRYETDVDNVIEELYKPCLQNSDRYVRATGFFKTSIFRLMTEDILDFAIRGGKITIITSIFLSQDDYRAAMEGHSTGLVSRTLEEMAQNPKTVKPLEMLSCLIQNGNLELNIGLRKTGMYHRKEGYFVDSVGHKISFSGSGNETRTAVDPDIDSGSSEVFSVYWETKPGDSWDDYGCPIISRLDREIKNEVPGTP
;
A
#
# COMPACT_ATOMS: atom_id res chain seq x y z
N MET A 1 4.33 -3.51 -17.35
CA MET A 1 4.35 -5.00 -17.39
C MET A 1 3.02 -5.50 -16.88
N ALA A 2 2.58 -6.68 -17.24
CA ALA A 2 1.25 -7.16 -16.88
C ALA A 2 1.31 -8.10 -15.67
N HIS A 3 0.26 -8.12 -14.85
CA HIS A 3 0.17 -9.05 -13.71
C HIS A 3 0.26 -10.52 -14.13
N SER A 4 -0.11 -10.85 -15.39
CA SER A 4 0.03 -12.20 -15.94
C SER A 4 1.47 -12.75 -15.90
N GLU A 5 2.47 -11.87 -15.84
CA GLU A 5 3.89 -12.26 -15.76
C GLU A 5 4.30 -12.70 -14.35
N ILE A 6 3.61 -12.22 -13.32
CA ILE A 6 3.95 -12.50 -11.91
C ILE A 6 2.99 -13.47 -11.21
N THR A 7 1.77 -13.67 -11.72
CA THR A 7 0.76 -14.52 -11.06
C THR A 7 1.21 -15.97 -10.89
N GLY A 8 2.12 -16.46 -11.75
CA GLY A 8 2.70 -17.80 -11.62
C GLY A 8 3.63 -17.97 -10.41
N SER A 9 4.18 -16.89 -9.87
CA SER A 9 5.07 -16.89 -8.69
C SER A 9 4.35 -16.49 -7.40
N LEU A 10 3.13 -15.94 -7.48
CA LEU A 10 2.38 -15.55 -6.30
C LEU A 10 1.78 -16.74 -5.57
N LYS A 11 1.88 -16.72 -4.25
CA LYS A 11 1.19 -17.66 -3.36
C LYS A 11 -0.22 -17.15 -3.05
N PRO A 12 -1.21 -18.03 -2.92
CA PRO A 12 -2.55 -17.63 -2.48
C PRO A 12 -2.61 -17.24 -0.99
N ARG A 13 -1.56 -17.58 -0.23
CA ARG A 13 -1.41 -17.28 1.20
C ARG A 13 0.05 -17.07 1.54
N TYR A 14 0.30 -16.06 2.37
CA TYR A 14 1.59 -15.75 2.98
C TYR A 14 1.44 -15.67 4.49
N GLU A 15 2.49 -16.06 5.20
CA GLU A 15 2.62 -15.97 6.66
C GLU A 15 3.98 -15.32 6.98
N THR A 16 4.00 -14.18 7.67
CA THR A 16 5.20 -13.34 7.81
C THR A 16 6.32 -13.96 8.66
N ASP A 17 6.04 -15.04 9.36
CA ASP A 17 7.03 -15.84 10.10
C ASP A 17 7.76 -16.88 9.24
N VAL A 18 7.31 -17.14 8.01
CA VAL A 18 7.93 -18.07 7.06
C VAL A 18 8.15 -17.49 5.67
N ASP A 19 7.41 -16.43 5.30
CA ASP A 19 7.43 -15.82 3.97
C ASP A 19 7.94 -14.36 4.06
N ASN A 20 8.76 -13.95 3.09
CA ASN A 20 9.09 -12.55 2.92
C ASN A 20 8.05 -11.84 2.06
N VAL A 21 6.99 -11.35 2.70
CA VAL A 21 5.86 -10.68 2.03
C VAL A 21 6.30 -9.45 1.23
N ILE A 22 7.34 -8.76 1.66
CA ILE A 22 7.89 -7.61 0.93
C ILE A 22 8.49 -8.06 -0.41
N GLU A 23 9.36 -9.07 -0.39
CA GLU A 23 10.04 -9.55 -1.60
C GLU A 23 9.12 -10.38 -2.49
N GLU A 24 8.21 -11.14 -1.91
CA GLU A 24 7.41 -12.13 -2.65
C GLU A 24 6.04 -11.61 -3.11
N LEU A 25 5.51 -10.53 -2.49
CA LEU A 25 4.21 -9.96 -2.84
C LEU A 25 4.30 -8.46 -3.20
N TYR A 26 4.76 -7.60 -2.26
CA TYR A 26 4.70 -6.16 -2.45
C TYR A 26 5.56 -5.65 -3.61
N LYS A 27 6.85 -6.00 -3.63
CA LYS A 27 7.76 -5.54 -4.68
C LYS A 27 7.35 -6.03 -6.07
N PRO A 28 7.08 -7.33 -6.32
CA PRO A 28 6.63 -7.79 -7.63
C PRO A 28 5.34 -7.10 -8.08
N CYS A 29 4.38 -6.88 -7.16
CA CYS A 29 3.16 -6.19 -7.50
C CYS A 29 3.40 -4.69 -7.82
N LEU A 30 4.21 -3.96 -7.04
CA LEU A 30 4.55 -2.56 -7.32
C LEU A 30 5.27 -2.41 -8.66
N GLN A 31 6.23 -3.29 -8.97
CA GLN A 31 6.99 -3.25 -10.22
C GLN A 31 6.11 -3.46 -11.46
N ASN A 32 4.99 -4.17 -11.32
CA ASN A 32 4.09 -4.55 -12.41
C ASN A 32 2.71 -3.88 -12.35
N SER A 33 2.57 -2.79 -11.60
CA SER A 33 1.31 -2.06 -11.43
C SER A 33 1.46 -0.58 -11.73
N ASP A 34 0.32 0.07 -11.98
CA ASP A 34 0.17 1.52 -12.12
C ASP A 34 -0.66 2.11 -10.97
N ARG A 35 -1.38 1.28 -10.23
CA ARG A 35 -2.17 1.70 -9.08
C ARG A 35 -2.02 0.72 -7.92
N TYR A 36 -1.82 1.27 -6.72
CA TYR A 36 -1.84 0.55 -5.46
C TYR A 36 -2.83 1.21 -4.50
N VAL A 37 -3.76 0.44 -3.96
CA VAL A 37 -4.71 0.89 -2.95
C VAL A 37 -4.58 0.04 -1.70
N ARG A 38 -4.50 0.70 -0.54
CA ARG A 38 -4.36 0.05 0.75
C ARG A 38 -5.32 0.63 1.77
N ALA A 39 -6.12 -0.23 2.39
CA ALA A 39 -6.89 0.08 3.59
C ALA A 39 -6.24 -0.60 4.80
N THR A 40 -5.90 0.17 5.82
CA THR A 40 -5.16 -0.32 6.99
C THR A 40 -5.64 0.34 8.28
N GLY A 41 -5.60 -0.38 9.38
CA GLY A 41 -5.92 0.20 10.70
C GLY A 41 -4.86 1.16 11.19
N PHE A 42 -3.59 0.86 10.89
CA PHE A 42 -2.44 1.69 11.22
C PHE A 42 -1.51 1.82 10.02
N PHE A 43 -1.06 3.04 9.75
CA PHE A 43 -0.05 3.35 8.75
C PHE A 43 1.15 4.01 9.42
N LYS A 44 2.34 3.57 9.03
CA LYS A 44 3.61 4.23 9.40
C LYS A 44 4.53 4.28 8.20
N THR A 45 5.10 5.43 7.94
CA THR A 45 6.08 5.64 6.84
C THR A 45 7.30 4.74 6.94
N SER A 46 7.58 4.17 8.12
CA SER A 46 8.70 3.23 8.29
C SER A 46 8.67 2.02 7.35
N ILE A 47 7.49 1.65 6.83
CA ILE A 47 7.34 0.58 5.82
C ILE A 47 8.07 0.94 4.52
N PHE A 48 8.16 2.20 4.16
CA PHE A 48 8.84 2.67 2.94
C PHE A 48 10.32 2.28 2.91
N ARG A 49 10.97 2.09 4.08
CA ARG A 49 12.37 1.64 4.15
C ARG A 49 12.58 0.27 3.52
N LEU A 50 11.57 -0.60 3.51
CA LEU A 50 11.66 -1.96 3.00
C LEU A 50 11.56 -2.02 1.47
N MET A 51 11.02 -0.97 0.84
CA MET A 51 10.75 -0.92 -0.58
C MET A 51 10.93 0.51 -1.15
N THR A 52 11.94 1.23 -0.65
CA THR A 52 12.21 2.62 -1.06
C THR A 52 12.40 2.74 -2.57
N GLU A 53 13.25 1.89 -3.15
CA GLU A 53 13.56 1.89 -4.59
C GLU A 53 12.29 1.57 -5.41
N ASP A 54 11.56 0.53 -5.02
CA ASP A 54 10.36 0.08 -5.74
C ASP A 54 9.25 1.15 -5.73
N ILE A 55 9.06 1.87 -4.61
CA ILE A 55 8.07 2.96 -4.53
C ILE A 55 8.51 4.17 -5.35
N LEU A 56 9.78 4.52 -5.33
CA LEU A 56 10.30 5.64 -6.15
C LEU A 56 10.15 5.32 -7.64
N ASP A 57 10.56 4.14 -8.08
CA ASP A 57 10.41 3.70 -9.47
C ASP A 57 8.94 3.64 -9.89
N PHE A 58 8.07 3.13 -9.02
CA PHE A 58 6.63 3.13 -9.22
C PHE A 58 6.08 4.54 -9.42
N ALA A 59 6.46 5.49 -8.56
CA ALA A 59 6.03 6.87 -8.62
C ALA A 59 6.56 7.61 -9.87
N ILE A 60 7.83 7.42 -10.22
CA ILE A 60 8.46 8.01 -11.42
C ILE A 60 7.78 7.54 -12.71
N ARG A 61 7.34 6.28 -12.76
CA ARG A 61 6.53 5.75 -13.88
C ARG A 61 5.10 6.30 -13.93
N GLY A 62 4.71 7.17 -12.98
CA GLY A 62 3.37 7.75 -12.90
C GLY A 62 2.40 6.95 -12.03
N GLY A 63 2.88 5.95 -11.33
CA GLY A 63 2.07 5.11 -10.44
C GLY A 63 1.37 5.90 -9.33
N LYS A 64 0.18 5.45 -8.94
CA LYS A 64 -0.68 6.11 -7.95
C LYS A 64 -0.93 5.21 -6.74
N ILE A 65 -0.66 5.73 -5.57
CA ILE A 65 -0.89 5.08 -4.28
C ILE A 65 -2.06 5.78 -3.58
N THR A 66 -3.03 5.02 -3.11
CA THR A 66 -4.09 5.53 -2.23
C THR A 66 -4.06 4.74 -0.93
N ILE A 67 -3.84 5.41 0.19
CA ILE A 67 -3.88 4.80 1.52
C ILE A 67 -5.10 5.32 2.26
N ILE A 68 -5.91 4.40 2.80
CA ILE A 68 -7.01 4.71 3.73
C ILE A 68 -6.59 4.17 5.09
N THR A 69 -6.44 5.04 6.07
CA THR A 69 -6.00 4.65 7.42
C THR A 69 -6.88 5.24 8.50
N SER A 70 -6.75 4.75 9.74
CA SER A 70 -7.44 5.35 10.88
C SER A 70 -6.84 6.71 11.23
N ILE A 71 -7.49 7.43 12.13
CA ILE A 71 -7.01 8.71 12.68
C ILE A 71 -5.73 8.59 13.53
N PHE A 72 -5.29 7.36 13.82
CA PHE A 72 -4.10 7.10 14.66
C PHE A 72 -2.81 7.16 13.82
N LEU A 73 -2.56 8.30 13.18
CA LEU A 73 -1.26 8.63 12.61
C LEU A 73 -0.30 9.11 13.70
N SER A 74 0.99 8.80 13.55
CA SER A 74 1.98 9.46 14.40
C SER A 74 2.01 10.97 14.10
N GLN A 75 2.43 11.76 15.08
CA GLN A 75 2.53 13.21 14.88
C GLN A 75 3.49 13.58 13.75
N ASP A 76 4.55 12.81 13.57
CA ASP A 76 5.52 13.02 12.49
C ASP A 76 4.97 12.63 11.12
N ASP A 77 4.25 11.48 11.00
CA ASP A 77 3.59 11.08 9.76
C ASP A 77 2.52 12.09 9.34
N TYR A 78 1.72 12.59 10.31
CA TYR A 78 0.72 13.64 10.06
C TYR A 78 1.38 14.93 9.56
N ARG A 79 2.46 15.39 10.22
CA ARG A 79 3.20 16.59 9.80
C ARG A 79 3.77 16.44 8.40
N ALA A 80 4.42 15.31 8.09
CA ALA A 80 4.97 15.03 6.76
C ALA A 80 3.88 15.02 5.68
N ALA A 81 2.69 14.46 5.98
CA ALA A 81 1.55 14.51 5.06
C ALA A 81 1.08 15.95 4.80
N MET A 82 0.96 16.77 5.86
CA MET A 82 0.58 18.19 5.73
C MET A 82 1.63 19.00 4.95
N GLU A 83 2.91 18.74 5.16
CA GLU A 83 4.01 19.35 4.39
C GLU A 83 3.93 19.01 2.90
N GLY A 84 3.56 17.76 2.57
CA GLY A 84 3.34 17.34 1.17
C GLY A 84 2.19 18.10 0.48
N HIS A 85 1.19 18.54 1.23
CA HIS A 85 0.11 19.41 0.70
C HIS A 85 0.49 20.89 0.58
N SER A 86 1.61 21.29 1.16
CA SER A 86 2.10 22.67 1.14
C SER A 86 3.14 22.84 0.06
N THR A 87 2.92 23.76 -0.87
CA THR A 87 3.87 24.01 -1.97
C THR A 87 5.20 24.57 -1.46
N GLY A 88 6.31 23.97 -1.92
CA GLY A 88 7.66 24.50 -1.72
C GLY A 88 8.39 24.04 -0.44
N LEU A 89 7.82 23.13 0.35
CA LEU A 89 8.48 22.60 1.55
C LEU A 89 9.33 21.34 1.29
N VAL A 90 9.07 20.62 0.19
CA VAL A 90 9.83 19.42 -0.16
C VAL A 90 11.09 19.83 -0.92
N SER A 91 12.26 19.50 -0.38
CA SER A 91 13.55 19.96 -0.88
C SER A 91 14.15 19.07 -1.98
N ARG A 92 13.62 17.86 -2.18
CA ARG A 92 14.14 16.88 -3.16
C ARG A 92 13.02 16.37 -4.06
N THR A 93 13.35 16.15 -5.35
CA THR A 93 12.43 15.49 -6.30
C THR A 93 12.49 13.96 -6.17
N LEU A 94 11.53 13.26 -6.81
CA LEU A 94 11.54 11.79 -6.86
C LEU A 94 12.80 11.27 -7.57
N GLU A 95 13.22 11.94 -8.64
CA GLU A 95 14.40 11.56 -9.41
C GLU A 95 15.70 11.74 -8.61
N GLU A 96 15.81 12.81 -7.81
CA GLU A 96 16.95 13.02 -6.90
C GLU A 96 16.97 11.98 -5.77
N MET A 97 15.82 11.59 -5.26
CA MET A 97 15.71 10.51 -4.28
C MET A 97 16.11 9.16 -4.88
N ALA A 98 15.70 8.87 -6.11
CA ALA A 98 16.03 7.63 -6.81
C ALA A 98 17.51 7.49 -7.14
N GLN A 99 18.25 8.59 -7.31
CA GLN A 99 19.72 8.56 -7.50
C GLN A 99 20.45 8.06 -6.25
N ASN A 100 19.87 8.25 -5.04
CA ASN A 100 20.48 7.79 -3.80
C ASN A 100 19.43 7.32 -2.79
N PRO A 101 18.73 6.19 -3.06
CA PRO A 101 17.59 5.73 -2.27
C PRO A 101 17.95 5.41 -0.82
N LYS A 102 19.18 5.00 -0.55
CA LYS A 102 19.65 4.70 0.82
C LYS A 102 19.68 5.91 1.75
N THR A 103 19.69 7.13 1.20
CA THR A 103 19.68 8.37 1.99
C THR A 103 18.27 8.94 2.20
N VAL A 104 17.27 8.36 1.56
CA VAL A 104 15.89 8.84 1.62
C VAL A 104 15.28 8.56 2.99
N LYS A 105 14.77 9.61 3.62
CA LYS A 105 14.03 9.47 4.88
C LYS A 105 12.57 9.17 4.57
N PRO A 106 11.93 8.21 5.27
CA PRO A 106 10.54 7.85 5.02
C PRO A 106 9.55 9.02 5.08
N LEU A 107 9.72 9.95 6.02
CA LEU A 107 8.87 11.13 6.16
C LEU A 107 9.03 12.09 4.97
N GLU A 108 10.28 12.34 4.54
CA GLU A 108 10.58 13.14 3.35
C GLU A 108 9.95 12.53 2.09
N MET A 109 10.03 11.20 1.97
CA MET A 109 9.43 10.47 0.86
C MET A 109 7.90 10.61 0.86
N LEU A 110 7.24 10.49 2.02
CA LEU A 110 5.80 10.70 2.13
C LEU A 110 5.40 12.08 1.62
N SER A 111 6.07 13.13 2.10
CA SER A 111 5.81 14.53 1.68
C SER A 111 6.00 14.70 0.17
N CYS A 112 7.09 14.15 -0.38
CA CYS A 112 7.38 14.21 -1.81
C CYS A 112 6.32 13.51 -2.66
N LEU A 113 5.92 12.29 -2.29
CA LEU A 113 4.89 11.52 -3.00
C LEU A 113 3.54 12.23 -3.00
N ILE A 114 3.15 12.86 -1.88
CA ILE A 114 1.91 13.64 -1.79
C ILE A 114 2.01 14.88 -2.66
N GLN A 115 3.09 15.65 -2.56
CA GLN A 115 3.28 16.87 -3.35
C GLN A 115 3.25 16.62 -4.86
N ASN A 116 3.81 15.51 -5.32
CA ASN A 116 3.78 15.11 -6.73
C ASN A 116 2.46 14.44 -7.15
N GLY A 117 1.52 14.27 -6.22
CA GLY A 117 0.23 13.61 -6.48
C GLY A 117 0.35 12.12 -6.78
N ASN A 118 1.45 11.47 -6.37
CA ASN A 118 1.63 10.03 -6.47
C ASN A 118 1.02 9.29 -5.28
N LEU A 119 0.83 9.96 -4.14
CA LEU A 119 0.21 9.38 -2.95
C LEU A 119 -0.92 10.26 -2.44
N GLU A 120 -2.06 9.63 -2.21
CA GLU A 120 -3.23 10.18 -1.53
C GLU A 120 -3.41 9.46 -0.20
N LEU A 121 -3.41 10.21 0.91
CA LEU A 121 -3.62 9.69 2.25
C LEU A 121 -4.99 10.09 2.77
N ASN A 122 -5.89 9.12 2.90
CA ASN A 122 -7.26 9.29 3.32
C ASN A 122 -7.47 8.80 4.76
N ILE A 123 -8.25 9.52 5.55
CA ILE A 123 -8.62 9.12 6.91
C ILE A 123 -9.98 8.42 6.88
N GLY A 124 -9.96 7.13 7.18
CA GLY A 124 -11.17 6.32 7.34
C GLY A 124 -11.84 6.60 8.68
N LEU A 125 -12.97 7.29 8.67
CA LEU A 125 -13.76 7.55 9.86
C LEU A 125 -14.91 6.54 9.99
N ARG A 126 -15.31 6.24 11.21
CA ARG A 126 -16.50 5.43 11.52
C ARG A 126 -17.33 6.14 12.58
N LYS A 127 -18.66 5.95 12.52
CA LYS A 127 -19.58 6.48 13.55
C LYS A 127 -19.31 5.88 14.93
N THR A 128 -18.89 4.62 14.95
CA THR A 128 -18.55 3.89 16.18
C THR A 128 -17.35 3.00 15.91
N GLY A 129 -16.41 2.94 16.88
CA GLY A 129 -15.21 2.12 16.77
C GLY A 129 -14.15 2.71 15.86
N MET A 130 -13.11 1.93 15.60
CA MET A 130 -11.95 2.31 14.81
C MET A 130 -12.04 1.78 13.38
N TYR A 131 -11.54 2.53 12.41
CA TYR A 131 -11.27 1.99 11.08
C TYR A 131 -10.12 0.99 11.18
N HIS A 132 -10.39 -0.29 10.87
CA HIS A 132 -9.45 -1.37 11.15
C HIS A 132 -9.38 -2.42 10.04
N ARG A 133 -9.53 -1.98 8.78
CA ARG A 133 -9.32 -2.86 7.63
C ARG A 133 -7.86 -3.21 7.45
N LYS A 134 -7.61 -4.30 6.77
CA LYS A 134 -6.28 -4.72 6.32
C LYS A 134 -6.44 -5.40 4.97
N GLU A 135 -6.86 -4.61 4.00
CA GLU A 135 -7.18 -5.03 2.64
C GLU A 135 -6.46 -4.12 1.66
N GLY A 136 -6.13 -4.63 0.49
CA GLY A 136 -5.52 -3.83 -0.56
C GLY A 136 -5.65 -4.47 -1.92
N TYR A 137 -5.28 -3.72 -2.95
CA TYR A 137 -5.20 -4.24 -4.29
C TYR A 137 -4.22 -3.47 -5.16
N PHE A 138 -3.73 -4.14 -6.18
CA PHE A 138 -2.90 -3.59 -7.25
C PHE A 138 -3.65 -3.68 -8.57
N VAL A 139 -3.38 -2.75 -9.49
CA VAL A 139 -3.91 -2.74 -10.86
C VAL A 139 -2.77 -2.49 -11.82
N ASP A 140 -2.64 -3.32 -12.84
CA ASP A 140 -1.65 -3.15 -13.90
C ASP A 140 -2.13 -2.22 -15.03
N SER A 141 -1.26 -1.97 -16.01
CA SER A 141 -1.51 -1.06 -17.14
C SER A 141 -2.63 -1.51 -18.09
N VAL A 142 -3.01 -2.79 -18.03
CA VAL A 142 -4.11 -3.34 -18.86
C VAL A 142 -5.39 -3.59 -18.06
N GLY A 143 -5.36 -3.28 -16.74
CA GLY A 143 -6.53 -3.32 -15.88
C GLY A 143 -6.71 -4.63 -15.10
N HIS A 144 -5.77 -5.60 -15.19
CA HIS A 144 -5.82 -6.78 -14.34
C HIS A 144 -5.53 -6.41 -12.89
N LYS A 145 -6.12 -7.16 -11.99
CA LYS A 145 -6.09 -6.84 -10.56
C LYS A 145 -5.58 -8.00 -9.73
N ILE A 146 -4.84 -7.64 -8.69
CA ILE A 146 -4.45 -8.54 -7.60
C ILE A 146 -4.95 -7.88 -6.32
N SER A 147 -5.78 -8.56 -5.55
CA SER A 147 -6.24 -8.08 -4.24
C SER A 147 -5.77 -8.98 -3.13
N PHE A 148 -5.71 -8.42 -1.93
CA PHE A 148 -5.30 -9.16 -0.75
C PHE A 148 -6.02 -8.66 0.51
N SER A 149 -6.15 -9.57 1.46
CA SER A 149 -6.66 -9.29 2.80
C SER A 149 -5.83 -10.04 3.83
N GLY A 150 -5.80 -9.56 5.06
CA GLY A 150 -5.04 -10.22 6.11
C GLY A 150 -5.13 -9.55 7.47
N SER A 151 -4.23 -9.92 8.36
CA SER A 151 -4.12 -9.32 9.70
C SER A 151 -3.11 -8.15 9.74
N GLY A 152 -2.12 -8.13 8.84
CA GLY A 152 -1.01 -7.17 8.83
C GLY A 152 -1.44 -5.73 8.51
N ASN A 153 -0.95 -4.79 9.31
CA ASN A 153 -1.07 -3.35 9.04
C ASN A 153 0.03 -2.88 8.06
N GLU A 154 -0.13 -1.67 7.55
CA GLU A 154 0.88 -0.99 6.71
C GLU A 154 1.96 -0.37 7.61
N THR A 155 2.71 -1.24 8.28
CA THR A 155 3.78 -0.88 9.20
C THR A 155 4.97 -1.82 9.04
N ARG A 156 6.18 -1.34 9.31
CA ARG A 156 7.37 -2.17 9.24
C ARG A 156 7.28 -3.39 10.17
N THR A 157 6.77 -3.22 11.37
CA THR A 157 6.63 -4.31 12.37
C THR A 157 5.67 -5.43 11.97
N ALA A 158 4.80 -5.19 10.99
CA ALA A 158 3.86 -6.19 10.51
C ALA A 158 4.41 -7.04 9.34
N VAL A 159 5.46 -6.59 8.65
CA VAL A 159 5.90 -7.22 7.39
C VAL A 159 7.42 -7.40 7.27
N ASP A 160 8.22 -6.88 8.19
CA ASP A 160 9.68 -7.00 8.18
C ASP A 160 10.10 -8.29 8.89
N PRO A 161 10.66 -9.28 8.17
CA PRO A 161 11.08 -10.54 8.78
C PRO A 161 12.27 -10.41 9.74
N ASP A 162 13.01 -9.29 9.66
CA ASP A 162 14.19 -9.05 10.50
C ASP A 162 13.87 -8.41 11.87
N ILE A 163 12.59 -8.22 12.19
CA ILE A 163 12.16 -7.66 13.47
C ILE A 163 11.73 -8.76 14.43
N ASP A 164 12.55 -9.07 15.43
CA ASP A 164 12.27 -10.08 16.47
C ASP A 164 10.99 -9.86 17.28
N SER A 165 10.45 -8.65 17.28
CA SER A 165 9.19 -8.28 17.97
C SER A 165 7.99 -8.15 17.03
N GLY A 166 8.12 -8.62 15.79
CA GLY A 166 7.05 -8.61 14.79
C GLY A 166 5.90 -9.53 15.20
N SER A 167 4.70 -9.17 14.78
CA SER A 167 3.55 -10.07 14.87
C SER A 167 3.62 -11.09 13.75
N SER A 168 3.19 -12.34 14.02
CA SER A 168 2.89 -13.28 12.92
C SER A 168 1.61 -12.82 12.23
N GLU A 169 1.75 -12.39 10.99
CA GLU A 169 0.66 -11.85 10.18
C GLU A 169 0.36 -12.76 8.99
N VAL A 170 -0.88 -12.78 8.56
CA VAL A 170 -1.33 -13.60 7.44
C VAL A 170 -1.89 -12.72 6.34
N PHE A 171 -1.56 -13.05 5.08
CA PHE A 171 -2.12 -12.44 3.89
C PHE A 171 -2.72 -13.49 2.97
N SER A 172 -3.98 -13.34 2.60
CA SER A 172 -4.65 -14.11 1.54
C SER A 172 -4.67 -13.27 0.28
N VAL A 173 -4.22 -13.83 -0.84
CA VAL A 173 -4.05 -13.12 -2.11
C VAL A 173 -4.92 -13.73 -3.20
N TYR A 174 -5.58 -12.88 -3.96
CA TYR A 174 -6.52 -13.23 -5.01
C TYR A 174 -6.17 -12.48 -6.29
N TRP A 175 -6.24 -13.15 -7.44
CA TRP A 175 -6.00 -12.51 -8.74
C TRP A 175 -6.96 -13.00 -9.81
N GLU A 176 -7.27 -12.10 -10.71
CA GLU A 176 -8.35 -12.21 -11.70
C GLU A 176 -8.16 -13.36 -12.69
N THR A 177 -6.91 -13.75 -12.97
CA THR A 177 -6.59 -14.81 -13.92
C THR A 177 -6.51 -16.21 -13.31
N LYS A 178 -6.65 -16.32 -11.97
CA LYS A 178 -6.60 -17.62 -11.29
C LYS A 178 -7.89 -18.38 -11.54
N PRO A 179 -7.82 -19.63 -12.08
CA PRO A 179 -9.01 -20.48 -12.21
C PRO A 179 -9.65 -20.75 -10.84
N GLY A 180 -10.99 -20.63 -10.75
CA GLY A 180 -11.77 -20.95 -9.54
C GLY A 180 -12.50 -19.72 -8.97
N ASP A 181 -13.39 -19.96 -8.03
CA ASP A 181 -14.36 -18.99 -7.51
C ASP A 181 -13.77 -17.98 -6.51
N SER A 182 -12.50 -18.15 -6.07
CA SER A 182 -11.91 -17.31 -5.03
C SER A 182 -11.77 -15.84 -5.43
N TRP A 183 -11.66 -15.53 -6.72
CA TRP A 183 -11.64 -14.16 -7.20
C TRP A 183 -13.02 -13.49 -7.07
N ASP A 184 -14.07 -14.14 -7.55
CA ASP A 184 -15.42 -13.60 -7.53
C ASP A 184 -15.98 -13.51 -6.11
N ASP A 185 -15.69 -14.52 -5.28
CA ASP A 185 -16.20 -14.59 -3.90
C ASP A 185 -15.45 -13.68 -2.92
N TYR A 186 -14.14 -13.47 -3.12
CA TYR A 186 -13.28 -12.75 -2.17
C TYR A 186 -12.52 -11.58 -2.77
N GLY A 187 -11.86 -11.76 -3.90
CA GLY A 187 -10.97 -10.77 -4.51
C GLY A 187 -11.69 -9.54 -5.04
N CYS A 188 -12.70 -9.74 -5.88
CA CYS A 188 -13.51 -8.67 -6.48
C CYS A 188 -14.30 -7.85 -5.43
N PRO A 189 -14.91 -8.44 -4.40
CA PRO A 189 -15.57 -7.71 -3.32
C PRO A 189 -14.64 -6.76 -2.54
N ILE A 190 -13.37 -7.12 -2.32
CA ILE A 190 -12.37 -6.23 -1.69
C ILE A 190 -12.24 -4.94 -2.50
N ILE A 191 -12.00 -5.06 -3.81
CA ILE A 191 -11.81 -3.92 -4.70
C ILE A 191 -13.07 -3.05 -4.74
N SER A 192 -14.23 -3.66 -4.99
CA SER A 192 -15.50 -2.97 -5.06
C SER A 192 -15.80 -2.20 -3.78
N ARG A 193 -15.44 -2.74 -2.62
CA ARG A 193 -15.61 -2.09 -1.34
C ARG A 193 -14.67 -0.91 -1.16
N LEU A 194 -13.37 -1.08 -1.45
CA LEU A 194 -12.39 -0.02 -1.30
C LEU A 194 -12.62 1.15 -2.27
N ASP A 195 -13.00 0.86 -3.52
CA ASP A 195 -13.37 1.90 -4.49
C ASP A 195 -14.58 2.74 -4.04
N ARG A 196 -15.56 2.11 -3.39
CA ARG A 196 -16.69 2.83 -2.78
C ARG A 196 -16.29 3.65 -1.57
N GLU A 197 -15.35 3.18 -0.77
CA GLU A 197 -14.82 3.93 0.39
C GLU A 197 -14.06 5.18 -0.08
N ILE A 198 -13.22 5.07 -1.09
CA ILE A 198 -12.51 6.22 -1.71
C ILE A 198 -13.49 7.26 -2.24
N LYS A 199 -14.63 6.84 -2.79
CA LYS A 199 -15.67 7.74 -3.31
C LYS A 199 -16.65 8.25 -2.25
N ASN A 200 -16.48 7.90 -0.97
CA ASN A 200 -17.43 8.18 0.11
C ASN A 200 -18.85 7.62 -0.16
N GLU A 201 -18.97 6.51 -0.86
CA GLU A 201 -20.25 5.89 -1.24
C GLU A 201 -20.68 4.78 -0.25
N VAL A 202 -19.97 4.62 0.86
CA VAL A 202 -20.28 3.59 1.86
C VAL A 202 -21.08 4.19 3.01
N PRO A 203 -22.31 3.70 3.28
CA PRO A 203 -23.10 4.16 4.41
C PRO A 203 -22.36 3.96 5.76
N GLY A 204 -22.28 5.02 6.56
CA GLY A 204 -21.67 4.98 7.89
C GLY A 204 -20.18 5.29 7.97
N THR A 205 -19.52 5.57 6.85
CA THR A 205 -18.28 6.34 6.76
C THR A 205 -18.69 7.78 6.46
N PRO A 206 -18.34 8.76 7.29
CA PRO A 206 -18.56 10.17 6.99
C PRO A 206 -17.64 10.61 5.88
#